data_2fc5bb51577db7705ed61769181c9673
#
_entry.id   2fc5bb51577db7705ed61769181c9673
#
_cell.length_a   1.000
_cell.length_b   1.000
_cell.length_c   1.000
_cell.angle_alpha   90.00
_cell.angle_beta   90.00
_cell.angle_gamma   90.00
#
_symmetry.space_group_name_H-M   'P 1'
#
loop_
_entity.id
_entity.type
_entity.pdbx_description
1 polymer ?
#
loop_
_entity_poly.entity_id
_entity_poly.type
_entity_poly.pdbx_seq_one_letter_code
_entity_poly.pdbx_strand_id
1 'polypeptide(L)'
;MKVKIKKLSSDAIVSGTPTQITYGLGISLEIPDGFVGLVFPRSSIRNYDLALTNSVGVIDSGYRGELQATFKKTKGLESKIYEVGERVVQIIIIPHPSIEFIEVEELTTTERGEGGFGSTGK
;
A
#
# COMPACT_ATOMS: atom_id res chain seq x y z
N MET A 1 14.85 -14.03 -5.63
CA MET A 1 14.74 -13.72 -4.19
C MET A 1 13.59 -14.52 -3.59
N LYS A 2 13.75 -14.96 -2.37
CA LYS A 2 12.69 -15.69 -1.65
C LYS A 2 12.24 -14.86 -0.46
N VAL A 3 10.94 -14.75 -0.28
CA VAL A 3 10.32 -14.06 0.85
C VAL A 3 9.57 -15.09 1.66
N LYS A 4 9.86 -15.15 2.96
CA LYS A 4 9.16 -16.08 3.85
C LYS A 4 7.76 -15.53 4.15
N ILE A 5 6.78 -16.42 4.13
CA ILE A 5 5.39 -16.10 4.37
C ILE A 5 4.82 -17.04 5.44
N LYS A 6 4.10 -16.46 6.38
CA LYS A 6 3.34 -17.23 7.39
C LYS A 6 1.86 -17.00 7.12
N LYS A 7 1.11 -18.10 6.94
CA LYS A 7 -0.34 -18.04 6.84
C LYS A 7 -0.94 -17.99 8.23
N LEU A 8 -1.95 -17.15 8.38
CA LEU A 8 -2.65 -16.95 9.64
C LEU A 8 -4.09 -17.45 9.51
N SER A 9 -4.59 -17.98 10.62
CA SER A 9 -6.01 -18.35 10.74
C SER A 9 -6.72 -17.17 11.38
N SER A 10 -7.30 -16.31 10.57
CA SER A 10 -7.99 -15.12 11.05
C SER A 10 -9.22 -14.82 10.21
N ASP A 11 -10.15 -14.04 10.77
CA ASP A 11 -11.29 -13.55 10.02
C ASP A 11 -10.82 -12.51 9.00
N ALA A 12 -11.36 -12.62 7.78
CA ALA A 12 -10.97 -11.71 6.71
C ALA A 12 -11.41 -10.27 6.98
N ILE A 13 -12.54 -10.07 7.64
CA ILE A 13 -13.00 -8.72 7.97
C ILE A 13 -12.66 -8.42 9.43
N VAL A 14 -11.74 -7.48 9.62
CA VAL A 14 -11.28 -7.07 10.96
C VAL A 14 -12.24 -6.06 11.57
N SER A 15 -12.70 -5.09 10.78
CA SER A 15 -13.65 -4.10 11.25
C SER A 15 -14.41 -3.48 10.07
N GLY A 16 -15.58 -2.93 10.35
CA GLY A 16 -16.38 -2.24 9.36
C GLY A 16 -17.21 -1.16 10.01
N THR A 17 -17.30 -0.01 9.35
CA THR A 17 -18.15 1.11 9.72
C THR A 17 -18.92 1.55 8.47
N PRO A 18 -19.84 2.51 8.56
CA PRO A 18 -20.49 3.02 7.34
C PRO A 18 -19.52 3.66 6.35
N THR A 19 -18.32 4.09 6.80
CA THR A 19 -17.37 4.83 5.97
C THR A 19 -16.12 4.05 5.61
N GLN A 20 -15.79 2.98 6.34
CA GLN A 20 -14.56 2.20 6.13
C GLN A 20 -14.78 0.72 6.35
N ILE A 21 -13.90 -0.08 5.76
CA ILE A 21 -13.80 -1.51 6.02
C ILE A 21 -12.33 -1.93 6.00
N THR A 22 -11.93 -2.75 6.97
CA THR A 22 -10.57 -3.28 7.06
C THR A 22 -10.60 -4.78 6.87
N TYR A 23 -9.84 -5.26 5.91
CA TYR A 23 -9.64 -6.68 5.66
C TYR A 23 -8.31 -7.13 6.24
N GLY A 24 -8.31 -8.23 6.96
CA GLY A 24 -7.10 -8.96 7.27
C GLY A 24 -6.75 -9.85 6.09
N LEU A 25 -5.49 -9.83 5.68
CA LEU A 25 -5.08 -10.57 4.49
C LEU A 25 -4.64 -12.00 4.80
N GLY A 26 -4.62 -12.36 6.08
CA GLY A 26 -4.34 -13.74 6.51
C GLY A 26 -2.88 -14.15 6.36
N ILE A 27 -1.98 -13.21 6.21
CA ILE A 27 -0.55 -13.51 6.06
C ILE A 27 0.30 -12.50 6.82
N SER A 28 1.48 -12.98 7.23
CA SER A 28 2.60 -12.15 7.68
C SER A 28 3.79 -12.46 6.80
N LEU A 29 4.65 -11.48 6.55
CA LEU A 29 5.81 -11.62 5.68
C LEU A 29 7.11 -11.32 6.42
N GLU A 30 8.17 -11.95 5.97
CA GLU A 30 9.52 -11.59 6.35
C GLU A 30 10.22 -11.08 5.09
N ILE A 31 10.14 -9.77 4.88
CA ILE A 31 10.76 -9.10 3.73
C ILE A 31 12.24 -8.88 4.08
N PRO A 32 13.17 -9.32 3.22
CA PRO A 32 14.60 -9.15 3.47
C PRO A 32 14.99 -7.68 3.59
N ASP A 33 16.04 -7.39 4.37
CA ASP A 33 16.64 -6.06 4.43
C ASP A 33 17.02 -5.60 3.03
N GLY A 34 16.88 -4.30 2.78
CA GLY A 34 17.14 -3.73 1.47
C GLY A 34 15.96 -3.83 0.49
N PHE A 35 14.81 -4.34 0.96
CA PHE A 35 13.59 -4.42 0.16
C PHE A 35 12.40 -3.85 0.93
N VAL A 36 11.38 -3.49 0.20
CA VAL A 36 10.13 -2.98 0.75
C VAL A 36 8.96 -3.60 0.01
N GLY A 37 7.88 -3.87 0.73
CA GLY A 37 6.62 -4.31 0.14
C GLY A 37 5.72 -3.11 -0.15
N LEU A 38 5.11 -3.10 -1.32
CA LEU A 38 4.14 -2.09 -1.71
C LEU A 38 2.82 -2.77 -2.00
N VAL A 39 1.78 -2.37 -1.28
CA VAL A 39 0.44 -2.93 -1.43
C VAL A 39 -0.41 -1.98 -2.25
N PHE A 40 -0.89 -2.49 -3.37
CA PHE A 40 -1.71 -1.74 -4.31
C PHE A 40 -3.11 -2.32 -4.39
N PRO A 41 -4.10 -1.51 -4.77
CA PRO A 41 -5.39 -2.07 -5.18
C PRO A 41 -5.20 -2.95 -6.42
N ARG A 42 -6.12 -3.88 -6.61
CA ARG A 42 -6.21 -4.66 -7.84
C ARG A 42 -7.05 -3.90 -8.86
N SER A 43 -6.86 -4.22 -10.14
CA SER A 43 -7.69 -3.61 -11.19
C SER A 43 -9.19 -3.87 -11.01
N SER A 44 -9.54 -4.97 -10.34
CA SER A 44 -10.93 -5.30 -10.05
C SER A 44 -11.63 -4.31 -9.12
N ILE A 45 -10.87 -3.46 -8.41
CA ILE A 45 -11.45 -2.47 -7.49
C ILE A 45 -12.43 -1.54 -8.18
N ARG A 46 -12.27 -1.34 -9.48
CA ARG A 46 -13.19 -0.48 -10.25
C ARG A 46 -14.64 -1.01 -10.26
N ASN A 47 -14.84 -2.27 -9.90
CA ASN A 47 -16.17 -2.89 -9.81
C ASN A 47 -16.78 -2.79 -8.42
N TYR A 48 -16.11 -2.09 -7.51
CA TYR A 48 -16.51 -1.97 -6.12
C TYR A 48 -16.61 -0.50 -5.72
N ASP A 49 -17.29 -0.23 -4.61
CA ASP A 49 -17.44 1.13 -4.10
C ASP A 49 -16.42 1.38 -2.99
N LEU A 50 -15.16 1.17 -3.32
CA LEU A 50 -14.04 1.18 -2.38
C LEU A 50 -12.86 1.98 -2.94
N ALA A 51 -12.13 2.61 -2.04
CA ALA A 51 -10.85 3.23 -2.35
C ALA A 51 -9.88 2.91 -1.21
N LEU A 52 -8.66 2.49 -1.54
CA LEU A 52 -7.65 2.17 -0.53
C LEU A 52 -7.28 3.47 0.21
N THR A 53 -7.46 3.48 1.53
CA THR A 53 -7.37 4.71 2.33
C THR A 53 -5.99 5.38 2.29
N ASN A 54 -4.93 4.60 2.18
CA ASN A 54 -3.56 5.10 2.14
C ASN A 54 -2.95 5.09 0.73
N SER A 55 -3.77 4.90 -0.30
CA SER A 55 -3.38 4.84 -1.71
C SER A 55 -2.42 3.69 -2.03
N VAL A 56 -1.29 3.62 -1.35
CA VAL A 56 -0.30 2.53 -1.44
C VAL A 56 0.15 2.20 -0.03
N GLY A 57 0.01 0.95 0.36
CA GLY A 57 0.52 0.48 1.64
C GLY A 57 2.02 0.21 1.55
N VAL A 58 2.78 0.66 2.54
CA VAL A 58 4.21 0.42 2.61
C VAL A 58 4.48 -0.58 3.73
N ILE A 59 5.06 -1.72 3.38
CA ILE A 59 5.38 -2.78 4.33
C ILE A 59 6.89 -2.82 4.51
N ASP A 60 7.34 -2.41 5.69
CA ASP A 60 8.76 -2.40 6.03
C ASP A 60 9.32 -3.81 6.19
N SER A 61 10.61 -3.97 5.95
CA SER A 61 11.28 -5.27 6.09
C SER A 61 11.18 -5.84 7.50
N GLY A 62 11.09 -5.00 8.52
CA GLY A 62 10.98 -5.43 9.92
C GLY A 62 9.57 -5.73 10.41
N TYR A 63 8.55 -5.48 9.60
CA TYR A 63 7.18 -5.69 10.03
C TYR A 63 6.82 -7.18 10.00
N ARG A 64 6.33 -7.70 11.12
CA ARG A 64 5.98 -9.12 11.27
C ARG A 64 4.49 -9.34 11.54
N GLY A 65 3.71 -8.28 11.64
CA GLY A 65 2.29 -8.39 11.89
C GLY A 65 1.50 -8.85 10.67
N GLU A 66 0.24 -9.12 10.88
CA GLU A 66 -0.66 -9.46 9.78
C GLU A 66 -0.80 -8.28 8.83
N LEU A 67 -0.73 -8.56 7.53
CA LEU A 67 -1.02 -7.54 6.52
C LEU A 67 -2.52 -7.26 6.50
N GLN A 68 -2.86 -5.99 6.45
CA GLN A 68 -4.24 -5.53 6.42
C GLN A 68 -4.43 -4.49 5.33
N ALA A 69 -5.65 -4.34 4.86
CA ALA A 69 -6.01 -3.31 3.90
C ALA A 69 -7.29 -2.64 4.37
N THR A 70 -7.26 -1.32 4.51
CA THR A 70 -8.42 -0.52 4.88
C THR A 70 -8.90 0.28 3.68
N PHE A 71 -10.16 0.13 3.36
CA PHE A 71 -10.78 0.82 2.24
C PHE A 71 -11.81 1.81 2.75
N LYS A 72 -11.87 2.96 2.09
CA LYS A 72 -12.96 3.91 2.27
C LYS A 72 -14.14 3.45 1.43
N LYS A 73 -15.33 3.44 2.01
CA LYS A 73 -16.57 3.13 1.30
C LYS A 73 -17.08 4.41 0.63
N THR A 74 -17.29 4.35 -0.69
CA THR A 74 -17.67 5.55 -1.46
C THR A 74 -19.18 5.77 -1.52
N LYS A 75 -19.98 4.79 -1.10
CA LYS A 75 -21.44 4.88 -1.06
C LYS A 75 -22.02 4.52 0.31
N GLY A 76 -21.26 4.74 1.37
CA GLY A 76 -21.70 4.44 2.72
C GLY A 76 -22.11 2.98 2.89
N LEU A 77 -23.24 2.75 3.56
CA LEU A 77 -23.73 1.39 3.83
C LEU A 77 -24.13 0.62 2.56
N GLU A 78 -24.39 1.32 1.46
CA GLU A 78 -24.78 0.70 0.20
C GLU A 78 -23.58 0.35 -0.68
N SER A 79 -22.37 0.57 -0.19
CA SER A 79 -21.15 0.28 -0.95
C SER A 79 -21.04 -1.20 -1.26
N LYS A 80 -20.76 -1.51 -2.54
CA LYS A 80 -20.36 -2.85 -2.91
C LYS A 80 -18.93 -3.08 -2.44
N ILE A 81 -18.73 -4.10 -1.63
CA ILE A 81 -17.44 -4.42 -1.00
C ILE A 81 -16.99 -5.81 -1.43
N TYR A 82 -15.71 -6.11 -1.15
CA TYR A 82 -15.18 -7.47 -1.36
C TYR A 82 -15.79 -8.44 -0.34
N GLU A 83 -16.14 -9.62 -0.81
CA GLU A 83 -16.58 -10.71 0.05
C GLU A 83 -15.38 -11.47 0.60
N VAL A 84 -15.58 -12.17 1.72
CA VAL A 84 -14.57 -13.05 2.31
C VAL A 84 -14.11 -14.08 1.26
N GLY A 85 -12.80 -14.24 1.10
CA GLY A 85 -12.23 -15.16 0.13
C GLY A 85 -11.86 -14.54 -1.20
N GLU A 86 -12.34 -13.34 -1.49
CA GLU A 86 -11.92 -12.61 -2.69
C GLU A 86 -10.53 -12.01 -2.49
N ARG A 87 -9.80 -11.85 -3.59
CA ARG A 87 -8.49 -11.18 -3.59
C ARG A 87 -8.71 -9.67 -3.62
N VAL A 88 -8.26 -8.97 -2.58
CA VAL A 88 -8.60 -7.55 -2.39
C VAL A 88 -7.47 -6.59 -2.76
N VAL A 89 -6.22 -7.04 -2.70
CA VAL A 89 -5.03 -6.22 -3.01
C VAL A 89 -3.99 -7.07 -3.71
N GLN A 90 -2.94 -6.41 -4.17
CA GLN A 90 -1.74 -7.07 -4.68
C GLN A 90 -0.52 -6.45 -4.02
N ILE A 91 0.54 -7.23 -3.88
CA ILE A 91 1.78 -6.75 -3.29
C ILE A 91 2.93 -6.91 -4.27
N ILE A 92 3.79 -5.91 -4.32
CA ILE A 92 5.03 -5.91 -5.10
C ILE A 92 6.16 -5.66 -4.12
N ILE A 93 7.23 -6.46 -4.23
CA ILE A 93 8.39 -6.30 -3.37
C ILE A 93 9.55 -5.82 -4.25
N ILE A 94 10.09 -4.66 -3.92
CA ILE A 94 11.12 -4.00 -4.71
C ILE A 94 12.33 -3.64 -3.85
N PRO A 95 13.52 -3.48 -4.47
CA PRO A 95 14.69 -2.97 -3.76
C PRO A 95 14.42 -1.60 -3.16
N HIS A 96 14.90 -1.40 -1.94
CA HIS A 96 14.75 -0.15 -1.22
C HIS A 96 16.09 0.15 -0.54
N PRO A 97 16.95 1.00 -1.13
CA PRO A 97 18.26 1.28 -0.56
C PRO A 97 18.13 2.05 0.75
N SER A 98 19.08 1.79 1.65
CA SER A 98 19.23 2.60 2.84
C SER A 98 19.75 3.97 2.43
N ILE A 99 19.12 5.02 2.92
CA ILE A 99 19.50 6.40 2.60
C ILE A 99 19.75 7.18 3.87
N GLU A 100 20.63 8.16 3.77
CA GLU A 100 20.89 9.13 4.83
C GLU A 100 20.67 10.51 4.25
N PHE A 101 19.85 11.31 4.90
CA PHE A 101 19.62 12.69 4.49
C PHE A 101 20.70 13.57 5.09
N ILE A 102 21.34 14.39 4.24
CA ILE A 102 22.35 15.36 4.65
C ILE A 102 21.79 16.74 4.32
N GLU A 103 21.62 17.55 5.39
CA GLU A 103 21.16 18.92 5.22
C GLU A 103 22.27 19.76 4.61
N VAL A 104 21.95 20.51 3.56
CA VAL A 104 22.87 21.44 2.91
C VAL A 104 22.17 22.78 2.73
N GLU A 105 22.95 23.85 2.57
CA GLU A 105 22.39 25.18 2.32
C GLU A 105 21.96 25.34 0.87
N GLU A 106 22.67 24.69 -0.04
CA GLU A 106 22.40 24.78 -1.48
C GLU A 106 22.52 23.42 -2.12
N LEU A 107 21.64 23.13 -3.06
CA LEU A 107 21.72 21.94 -3.91
C LEU A 107 22.56 22.27 -5.15
N THR A 108 23.14 21.24 -5.76
CA THR A 108 23.85 21.40 -7.03
C THR A 108 22.89 21.89 -8.11
N THR A 109 23.39 22.73 -9.00
CA THR A 109 22.56 23.27 -10.09
C THR A 109 22.37 22.26 -11.21
N THR A 110 21.23 22.33 -11.85
CA THR A 110 20.93 21.53 -13.04
C THR A 110 20.27 22.43 -14.09
N GLU A 111 20.23 21.94 -15.32
CA GLU A 111 19.59 22.66 -16.42
C GLU A 111 18.09 22.90 -16.13
N ARG A 112 17.41 21.91 -15.53
CA ARG A 112 16.00 22.05 -15.17
C ARG A 112 15.77 23.04 -14.03
N GLY A 113 16.69 23.07 -13.05
CA GLY A 113 16.59 23.92 -11.88
C GLY A 113 15.29 23.67 -11.10
N GLU A 114 14.55 24.73 -10.85
CA GLU A 114 13.29 24.66 -10.11
C GLU A 114 12.08 24.37 -10.99
N GLY A 115 12.28 24.09 -12.26
CA GLY A 115 11.20 23.81 -13.20
C GLY A 115 10.37 22.60 -12.79
N GLY A 116 9.06 22.76 -12.74
CA GLY A 116 8.13 21.72 -12.39
C GLY A 116 6.70 22.21 -12.54
N PHE A 117 5.75 21.39 -12.12
CA PHE A 117 4.34 21.76 -12.15
C PHE A 117 3.86 22.27 -13.52
N GLY A 118 4.36 21.65 -14.61
CA GLY A 118 3.99 22.03 -15.95
C GLY A 118 4.78 23.21 -16.53
N SER A 119 5.84 23.68 -15.87
CA SER A 119 6.62 24.82 -16.33
C SER A 119 7.28 24.59 -17.68
N THR A 120 7.56 23.35 -18.06
CA THR A 120 8.17 22.98 -19.35
C THR A 120 7.19 22.32 -20.31
N GLY A 121 6.01 21.97 -19.83
CA GLY A 121 4.98 21.32 -20.60
C GLY A 121 3.89 22.28 -21.03
N LYS A 122 2.88 21.71 -21.53
CA LYS A 122 1.67 22.43 -21.85
C LYS A 122 0.46 21.54 -21.93
#